data_986a7386feede2b2377510e66f3d0291
#
_entry.id   986a7386feede2b2377510e66f3d0291
#
_cell.length_a   1.000
_cell.length_b   1.000
_cell.length_c   1.000
_cell.angle_alpha   90.00
_cell.angle_beta   90.00
_cell.angle_gamma   90.00
#
_symmetry.space_group_name_H-M   'P 1'
#
loop_
_entity.id
_entity.type
_entity.pdbx_description
1 polymer ?
#
loop_
_entity_poly.entity_id
_entity_poly.type
_entity_poly.pdbx_seq_one_letter_code
_entity_poly.pdbx_strand_id
1 'polypeptide(L)'
;DQYIPYRDLFGGVLNEFHLFDRLYGLPEVDEAGLNQWLRIMQLDHKTSFVDGRFTNIDLSTGQKARLALIIALLEDKPVYVLDEWAAPQDPEFRQYFYEVILADLKEAGKTVFVVSHDDRYYHIPDRILKMEYGQVVDIETAS
;
A
#
# COMPACT_ATOMS: atom_id res chain seq x y z
N ASP A 1 -19.63 22.99 9.58
CA ASP A 1 -19.29 22.20 8.38
C ASP A 1 -17.79 22.19 8.18
N GLN A 2 -17.12 21.15 8.68
CA GLN A 2 -15.69 20.95 8.37
C GLN A 2 -15.64 20.35 6.96
N TYR A 3 -15.26 21.16 5.99
CA TYR A 3 -14.85 20.70 4.68
C TYR A 3 -13.56 19.90 4.85
N ILE A 4 -13.65 18.57 4.95
CA ILE A 4 -12.49 17.70 4.80
C ILE A 4 -12.11 17.81 3.32
N PRO A 5 -10.93 18.34 2.97
CA PRO A 5 -10.50 18.35 1.58
C PRO A 5 -10.51 16.92 1.05
N TYR A 6 -11.09 16.68 -0.12
CA TYR A 6 -11.18 15.32 -0.70
C TYR A 6 -9.85 14.59 -0.71
N ARG A 7 -8.74 15.30 -0.90
CA ARG A 7 -7.38 14.74 -0.85
C ARG A 7 -7.06 14.03 0.47
N ASP A 8 -7.65 14.46 1.58
CA ASP A 8 -7.37 13.90 2.90
C ASP A 8 -8.06 12.56 3.13
N LEU A 9 -8.96 12.16 2.22
CA LEU A 9 -9.59 10.84 2.20
C LEU A 9 -8.69 9.78 1.59
N PHE A 10 -7.66 10.18 0.83
CA PHE A 10 -6.83 9.26 0.05
C PHE A 10 -5.45 9.11 0.68
N GLY A 11 -5.00 7.87 0.78
CA GLY A 11 -3.61 7.49 0.95
C GLY A 11 -3.16 6.67 -0.27
N GLY A 12 -1.87 6.44 -0.43
CA GLY A 12 -1.44 5.59 -1.52
C GLY A 12 0.06 5.53 -1.71
N VAL A 13 0.45 4.63 -2.60
CA VAL A 13 1.80 4.51 -3.12
C VAL A 13 1.73 4.61 -4.63
N LEU A 14 2.29 5.67 -5.16
CA LEU A 14 2.41 5.89 -6.59
C LEU A 14 3.71 5.27 -7.10
N ASN A 15 3.80 5.06 -8.40
CA ASN A 15 4.95 4.43 -9.02
C ASN A 15 6.29 5.16 -8.74
N GLU A 16 6.23 6.49 -8.60
CA GLU A 16 7.38 7.30 -8.16
C GLU A 16 7.13 7.79 -6.74
N PHE A 17 7.94 7.34 -5.78
CA PHE A 17 7.89 7.79 -4.39
C PHE A 17 9.31 7.97 -3.83
N HIS A 18 9.41 8.86 -2.83
CA HIS A 18 10.62 9.08 -2.08
C HIS A 18 10.49 8.57 -0.65
N LEU A 19 11.47 7.81 -0.19
CA LEU A 19 11.56 7.38 1.20
C LEU A 19 12.48 8.33 1.99
N PHE A 20 12.06 8.61 3.19
CA PHE A 20 12.85 9.33 4.18
C PHE A 20 13.12 8.41 5.38
N ASP A 21 14.22 8.65 6.08
CA ASP A 21 14.55 7.92 7.30
C ASP A 21 13.64 8.29 8.49
N ARG A 22 12.85 9.35 8.34
CA ARG A 22 11.88 9.84 9.34
C ARG A 22 10.47 9.90 8.77
N LEU A 23 9.50 9.76 9.66
CA LEU A 23 8.09 9.95 9.34
C LEU A 23 7.70 11.41 9.54
N TYR A 24 7.55 12.12 8.44
CA TYR A 24 7.09 13.51 8.45
C TYR A 24 5.57 13.59 8.37
N GLY A 25 4.98 14.49 9.17
CA GLY A 25 3.54 14.77 9.09
C GLY A 25 2.62 13.72 9.73
N LEU A 26 3.16 12.68 10.33
CA LEU A 26 2.40 11.76 11.17
C LEU A 26 2.46 12.21 12.62
N PRO A 27 1.31 12.24 13.36
CA PRO A 27 1.33 12.36 14.80
C PRO A 27 2.06 11.16 15.42
N GLU A 28 2.17 11.11 16.72
CA GLU A 28 2.87 10.04 17.45
C GLU A 28 2.71 8.66 16.81
N VAL A 29 3.83 8.09 16.37
CA VAL A 29 3.87 6.75 15.79
C VAL A 29 4.16 5.75 16.90
N ASP A 30 3.31 4.76 17.03
CA ASP A 30 3.59 3.60 17.90
C ASP A 30 4.72 2.76 17.29
N GLU A 31 5.90 2.85 17.90
CA GLU A 31 7.09 2.10 17.44
C GLU A 31 6.86 0.58 17.44
N ALA A 32 6.11 0.07 18.41
CA ALA A 32 5.82 -1.35 18.49
C ALA A 32 4.91 -1.79 17.34
N GLY A 33 3.87 -1.03 17.05
CA GLY A 33 2.97 -1.29 15.92
C GLY A 33 3.67 -1.17 14.59
N LEU A 34 4.53 -0.17 14.41
CA LEU A 34 5.31 -0.02 13.18
C LEU A 34 6.28 -1.19 12.98
N ASN A 35 7.00 -1.60 14.02
CA ASN A 35 7.89 -2.75 13.94
C ASN A 35 7.13 -4.07 13.71
N GLN A 36 5.87 -4.17 14.14
CA GLN A 36 4.99 -5.29 13.76
C GLN A 36 4.68 -5.27 12.26
N TRP A 37 4.37 -4.11 11.68
CA TRP A 37 4.21 -3.97 10.24
C TRP A 37 5.46 -4.34 9.46
N LEU A 38 6.65 -3.97 9.95
CA LEU A 38 7.91 -4.39 9.32
C LEU A 38 8.05 -5.93 9.29
N ARG A 39 7.59 -6.63 10.32
CA ARG A 39 7.56 -8.10 10.32
C ARG A 39 6.57 -8.67 9.33
N ILE A 40 5.34 -8.16 9.30
CA ILE A 40 4.30 -8.56 8.35
C ILE A 40 4.79 -8.38 6.91
N MET A 41 5.45 -7.26 6.64
CA MET A 41 6.01 -6.94 5.33
C MET A 41 7.38 -7.59 5.06
N GLN A 42 7.86 -8.46 5.96
CA GLN A 42 9.14 -9.15 5.84
C GLN A 42 10.34 -8.20 5.65
N LEU A 43 10.36 -7.10 6.40
CA LEU A 43 11.40 -6.08 6.38
C LEU A 43 12.21 -6.01 7.68
N ASP A 44 11.81 -6.72 8.71
CA ASP A 44 12.41 -6.67 10.06
C ASP A 44 13.88 -7.11 10.10
N HIS A 45 14.32 -7.92 9.12
CA HIS A 45 15.73 -8.31 8.93
C HIS A 45 16.57 -7.25 8.19
N LYS A 46 15.93 -6.22 7.63
CA LYS A 46 16.58 -5.15 6.87
C LYS A 46 16.58 -3.81 7.58
N THR A 47 15.51 -3.51 8.31
CA THR A 47 15.35 -2.24 8.99
C THR A 47 14.48 -2.40 10.24
N SER A 48 14.62 -1.46 11.15
CA SER A 48 13.76 -1.29 12.31
C SER A 48 13.47 0.20 12.50
N PHE A 49 12.45 0.50 13.28
CA PHE A 49 12.11 1.88 13.61
C PHE A 49 12.44 2.12 15.08
N VAL A 50 13.36 3.03 15.34
CA VAL A 50 13.88 3.35 16.67
C VAL A 50 14.12 4.85 16.79
N ASP A 51 13.70 5.44 17.88
CA ASP A 51 13.84 6.87 18.16
C ASP A 51 13.36 7.78 17.00
N GLY A 52 12.22 7.40 16.41
CA GLY A 52 11.60 8.17 15.34
C GLY A 52 12.27 8.05 13.97
N ARG A 53 13.14 7.05 13.77
CA ARG A 53 13.85 6.83 12.50
C ARG A 53 13.92 5.37 12.09
N PHE A 54 13.93 5.13 10.78
CA PHE A 54 14.34 3.85 10.24
C PHE A 54 15.86 3.69 10.30
N THR A 55 16.33 2.55 10.78
CA THR A 55 17.76 2.26 10.92
C THR A 55 18.46 2.07 9.59
N ASN A 56 17.73 1.69 8.55
CA ASN A 56 18.25 1.53 7.20
C ASN A 56 17.12 1.80 6.18
N ILE A 57 17.41 2.61 5.18
CA ILE A 57 16.52 2.86 4.01
C ILE A 57 17.20 2.48 2.69
N ASP A 58 18.39 1.92 2.72
CA ASP A 58 19.05 1.34 1.55
C ASP A 58 18.48 -0.06 1.27
N LEU A 59 17.35 -0.06 0.61
CA LEU A 59 16.50 -1.21 0.36
C LEU A 59 16.38 -1.47 -1.15
N SER A 60 16.08 -2.71 -1.53
CA SER A 60 15.72 -3.03 -2.91
C SER A 60 14.42 -2.30 -3.33
N THR A 61 14.14 -2.25 -4.63
CA THR A 61 12.92 -1.60 -5.15
C THR A 61 11.65 -2.18 -4.53
N GLY A 62 11.53 -3.51 -4.45
CA GLY A 62 10.40 -4.17 -3.81
C GLY A 62 10.30 -3.88 -2.31
N GLN A 63 11.41 -3.88 -1.60
CA GLN A 63 11.46 -3.55 -0.17
C GLN A 63 11.10 -2.08 0.09
N LYS A 64 11.55 -1.17 -0.75
CA LYS A 64 11.15 0.25 -0.69
C LYS A 64 9.65 0.42 -0.87
N ALA A 65 9.06 -0.29 -1.82
CA ALA A 65 7.62 -0.28 -2.05
C ALA A 65 6.84 -0.80 -0.82
N ARG A 66 7.33 -1.85 -0.15
CA ARG A 66 6.74 -2.37 1.09
C ARG A 66 6.81 -1.33 2.22
N LEU A 67 7.94 -0.68 2.40
CA LEU A 67 8.09 0.36 3.42
C LEU A 67 7.17 1.56 3.12
N ALA A 68 7.06 1.98 1.86
CA ALA A 68 6.14 3.03 1.46
C ALA A 68 4.66 2.66 1.73
N LEU A 69 4.28 1.41 1.53
CA LEU A 69 2.94 0.93 1.86
C LEU A 69 2.67 0.98 3.38
N ILE A 70 3.62 0.55 4.20
CA ILE A 70 3.50 0.67 5.66
C ILE A 70 3.25 2.13 6.05
N ILE A 71 4.04 3.07 5.53
CA ILE A 71 3.90 4.50 5.85
C ILE A 71 2.51 5.00 5.41
N ALA A 72 2.03 4.63 4.23
CA ALA A 72 0.70 4.98 3.77
C ALA A 72 -0.41 4.42 4.69
N LEU A 73 -0.28 3.17 5.13
CA LEU A 73 -1.26 2.53 6.03
C LEU A 73 -1.30 3.16 7.42
N LEU A 74 -0.18 3.72 7.91
CA LEU A 74 -0.14 4.45 9.17
C LEU A 74 -0.96 5.75 9.14
N GLU A 75 -1.23 6.31 7.97
CA GLU A 75 -2.11 7.47 7.82
C GLU A 75 -3.59 7.14 8.05
N ASP A 76 -3.95 5.87 8.08
CA ASP A 76 -5.30 5.35 8.33
C ASP A 76 -6.38 6.02 7.48
N LYS A 77 -6.17 6.07 6.18
CA LYS A 77 -7.13 6.67 5.24
C LYS A 77 -8.25 5.70 4.88
N PRO A 78 -9.46 6.19 4.54
CA PRO A 78 -10.55 5.33 4.09
C PRO A 78 -10.33 4.76 2.69
N VAL A 79 -9.56 5.44 1.84
CA VAL A 79 -9.31 5.05 0.45
C VAL A 79 -7.81 5.00 0.18
N TYR A 80 -7.35 3.91 -0.43
CA TYR A 80 -5.97 3.75 -0.87
C TYR A 80 -5.87 3.57 -2.38
N VAL A 81 -4.86 4.17 -2.98
CA VAL A 81 -4.50 4.01 -4.39
C VAL A 81 -3.10 3.45 -4.48
N LEU A 82 -2.96 2.28 -5.08
CA LEU A 82 -1.70 1.56 -5.23
C LEU A 82 -1.40 1.40 -6.73
N ASP A 83 -0.45 2.18 -7.22
CA ASP A 83 -0.09 2.23 -8.63
C ASP A 83 1.12 1.33 -8.91
N GLU A 84 0.87 0.20 -9.57
CA GLU A 84 1.87 -0.82 -9.94
C GLU A 84 2.70 -1.31 -8.74
N TRP A 85 2.12 -1.27 -7.55
CA TRP A 85 2.83 -1.57 -6.30
C TRP A 85 3.37 -3.00 -6.27
N ALA A 86 2.63 -3.97 -6.80
CA ALA A 86 2.99 -5.37 -6.76
C ALA A 86 4.05 -5.76 -7.82
N ALA A 87 4.25 -4.94 -8.84
CA ALA A 87 5.15 -5.27 -9.95
C ALA A 87 6.60 -5.59 -9.53
N PRO A 88 7.26 -4.85 -8.62
CA PRO A 88 8.62 -5.12 -8.18
C PRO A 88 8.71 -6.22 -7.10
N GLN A 89 7.60 -6.81 -6.67
CA GLN A 89 7.60 -7.86 -5.65
C GLN A 89 7.96 -9.22 -6.24
N ASP A 90 8.63 -10.06 -5.42
CA ASP A 90 8.79 -11.48 -5.76
C ASP A 90 7.44 -12.21 -5.81
N PRO A 91 7.36 -13.37 -6.50
CA PRO A 91 6.08 -14.07 -6.70
C PRO A 91 5.35 -14.44 -5.41
N GLU A 92 6.07 -14.88 -4.36
CA GLU A 92 5.46 -15.27 -3.08
C GLU A 92 4.86 -14.05 -2.35
N PHE A 93 5.61 -12.96 -2.30
CA PHE A 93 5.11 -11.76 -1.64
C PHE A 93 4.00 -11.09 -2.45
N ARG A 94 4.03 -11.17 -3.77
CA ARG A 94 2.96 -10.70 -4.64
C ARG A 94 1.66 -11.45 -4.37
N GLN A 95 1.72 -12.77 -4.26
CA GLN A 95 0.57 -13.60 -3.89
C GLN A 95 0.05 -13.20 -2.50
N TYR A 96 0.92 -13.06 -1.52
CA TYR A 96 0.56 -12.64 -0.16
C TYR A 96 -0.12 -11.27 -0.14
N PHE A 97 0.35 -10.33 -0.94
CA PHE A 97 -0.28 -9.02 -1.07
C PHE A 97 -1.72 -9.12 -1.57
N TYR A 98 -1.94 -9.83 -2.68
CA TYR A 98 -3.28 -9.95 -3.26
C TYR A 98 -4.24 -10.77 -2.40
N GLU A 99 -3.79 -11.87 -1.84
CA GLU A 99 -4.66 -12.82 -1.13
C GLU A 99 -4.86 -12.47 0.34
N VAL A 100 -3.90 -11.82 0.99
CA VAL A 100 -3.95 -11.54 2.42
C VAL A 100 -4.05 -10.04 2.71
N ILE A 101 -3.09 -9.23 2.24
CA ILE A 101 -3.05 -7.81 2.60
C ILE A 101 -4.30 -7.08 2.09
N LEU A 102 -4.71 -7.31 0.85
CA LEU A 102 -5.92 -6.69 0.31
C LEU A 102 -7.19 -7.18 1.01
N ALA A 103 -7.26 -8.45 1.40
CA ALA A 103 -8.38 -8.99 2.15
C ALA A 103 -8.48 -8.32 3.54
N ASP A 104 -7.37 -8.19 4.25
CA ASP A 104 -7.32 -7.54 5.57
C ASP A 104 -7.75 -6.07 5.48
N LEU A 105 -7.31 -5.34 4.45
CA LEU A 105 -7.73 -3.96 4.22
C LEU A 105 -9.23 -3.85 3.94
N LYS A 106 -9.77 -4.79 3.17
CA LYS A 106 -11.22 -4.86 2.91
C LYS A 106 -12.01 -5.13 4.18
N GLU A 107 -11.58 -6.09 5.01
CA GLU A 107 -12.20 -6.39 6.30
C GLU A 107 -12.13 -5.20 7.25
N ALA A 108 -11.06 -4.40 7.19
CA ALA A 108 -10.94 -3.15 7.92
C ALA A 108 -11.83 -2.02 7.38
N GLY A 109 -12.66 -2.28 6.36
CA GLY A 109 -13.57 -1.31 5.76
C GLY A 109 -12.92 -0.32 4.81
N LYS A 110 -11.70 -0.60 4.33
CA LYS A 110 -10.99 0.26 3.39
C LYS A 110 -11.44 0.01 1.95
N THR A 111 -11.44 1.06 1.16
CA THR A 111 -11.55 0.96 -0.30
C THR A 111 -10.17 1.03 -0.91
N VAL A 112 -9.81 0.06 -1.73
CA VAL A 112 -8.47 0.00 -2.34
C VAL A 112 -8.59 -0.06 -3.85
N PHE A 113 -7.94 0.88 -4.52
CA PHE A 113 -7.73 0.88 -5.97
C PHE A 113 -6.32 0.36 -6.25
N VAL A 114 -6.23 -0.71 -7.03
CA VAL A 114 -4.95 -1.29 -7.46
C VAL A 114 -4.84 -1.16 -8.98
N VAL A 115 -3.85 -0.43 -9.44
CA VAL A 115 -3.47 -0.42 -10.86
C VAL A 115 -2.49 -1.56 -11.09
N SER A 116 -2.83 -2.48 -11.98
CA SER A 116 -2.02 -3.67 -12.25
C SER A 116 -2.24 -4.19 -13.66
N HIS A 117 -1.21 -4.79 -14.23
CA HIS A 117 -1.26 -5.56 -15.47
C HIS A 117 -1.19 -7.08 -15.24
N ASP A 118 -1.28 -7.52 -13.97
CA ASP A 118 -1.15 -8.94 -13.60
C ASP A 118 -2.52 -9.63 -13.61
N ASP A 119 -2.88 -10.24 -14.72
CA ASP A 119 -4.15 -10.91 -14.95
C ASP A 119 -4.38 -12.16 -14.07
N ARG A 120 -3.31 -12.72 -13.50
CA ARG A 120 -3.41 -13.86 -12.57
C ARG A 120 -4.24 -13.59 -11.34
N TYR A 121 -4.37 -12.32 -10.95
CA TYR A 121 -5.09 -11.89 -9.75
C TYR A 121 -6.42 -11.19 -10.05
N TYR A 122 -6.91 -11.20 -11.29
CA TYR A 122 -8.18 -10.55 -11.66
C TYR A 122 -9.42 -11.20 -11.05
N HIS A 123 -9.28 -12.37 -10.45
CA HIS A 123 -10.35 -13.03 -9.70
C HIS A 123 -10.53 -12.52 -8.25
N ILE A 124 -9.62 -11.69 -7.74
CA ILE A 124 -9.60 -11.24 -6.34
C ILE A 124 -10.44 -9.96 -6.12
N PRO A 125 -10.34 -8.92 -6.93
CA PRO A 125 -11.06 -7.67 -6.67
C PRO A 125 -12.57 -7.83 -6.80
N ASP A 126 -13.32 -7.00 -6.07
CA ASP A 126 -14.78 -6.94 -6.21
C ASP A 126 -15.20 -6.41 -7.59
N ARG A 127 -14.37 -5.56 -8.19
CA ARG A 127 -14.64 -4.94 -9.50
C ARG A 127 -13.33 -4.73 -10.26
N ILE A 128 -13.38 -4.96 -11.55
CA ILE A 128 -12.30 -4.63 -12.48
C ILE A 128 -12.78 -3.51 -13.40
N LEU A 129 -12.01 -2.45 -13.48
CA LEU A 129 -12.25 -1.33 -14.39
C LEU A 129 -11.20 -1.40 -15.50
N LYS A 130 -11.63 -1.74 -16.70
CA LYS A 130 -10.75 -1.69 -17.87
C LYS A 130 -10.73 -0.28 -18.42
N MET A 131 -9.53 0.28 -18.54
CA MET A 131 -9.34 1.65 -19.02
C MET A 131 -8.53 1.67 -20.31
N GLU A 132 -8.99 2.44 -21.28
CA GLU A 132 -8.29 2.72 -22.53
C GLU A 132 -8.36 4.22 -22.82
N TYR A 133 -7.22 4.83 -23.14
CA TYR A 133 -7.13 6.26 -23.47
C TYR A 133 -7.79 7.19 -22.42
N GLY A 134 -7.68 6.86 -21.14
CA GLY A 134 -8.27 7.65 -20.05
C GLY A 134 -9.77 7.50 -19.87
N GLN A 135 -10.40 6.53 -20.53
CA GLN A 135 -11.82 6.22 -20.41
C GLN A 135 -12.04 4.80 -19.90
N VAL A 136 -13.07 4.63 -19.08
CA VAL A 136 -13.51 3.28 -18.67
C VAL A 136 -14.26 2.67 -19.84
N VAL A 137 -13.74 1.57 -20.38
CA VAL A 137 -14.32 0.86 -21.54
C VAL A 137 -15.11 -0.38 -21.14
N ASP A 138 -14.82 -0.94 -19.96
CA ASP A 138 -15.52 -2.09 -19.41
C ASP A 138 -15.50 -2.10 -17.88
N ILE A 139 -16.52 -2.71 -17.26
CA ILE A 139 -16.61 -2.92 -15.82
C ILE A 139 -17.05 -4.35 -15.57
N GLU A 140 -16.15 -5.17 -15.05
CA GLU A 140 -16.43 -6.52 -14.59
C GLU A 140 -16.66 -6.51 -13.06
N THR A 141 -17.70 -7.18 -12.61
CA THR A 141 -17.96 -7.36 -11.18
C THR A 141 -17.71 -8.83 -10.84
N ALA A 142 -17.00 -9.08 -9.74
CA ALA A 142 -16.83 -10.43 -9.25
C ALA A 142 -18.21 -11.04 -8.93
N SER A 143 -18.45 -12.22 -9.45
CA SER A 143 -19.69 -12.99 -9.23
C SER A 143 -19.63 -13.75 -7.89
#